data_4a34b53b431a1e04457a9de1e986e1f1
#
_entry.id   4a34b53b431a1e04457a9de1e986e1f1
#
_cell.length_a   1.000
_cell.length_b   1.000
_cell.length_c   1.000
_cell.angle_alpha   90.00
_cell.angle_beta   90.00
_cell.angle_gamma   90.00
#
_symmetry.space_group_name_H-M   'P 1'
#
loop_
_entity.id
_entity.type
_entity.pdbx_description
1 polymer ?
#
loop_
_entity_poly.entity_id
_entity_poly.type
_entity_poly.pdbx_seq_one_letter_code
_entity_poly.pdbx_strand_id
1 'polypeptide(L)'
;MDKKSNPGRRLSGIWHEMRITGGQIRGRRLAAPKNLEIRPSSNKVREAIFNIIGQDLSGSRVLDLFSGTGLLGMEALSRGAALTVFVDHATQSLALIKKNLALCGYEQSGRICKWNLTKGLPRNRPFLDTTYDLVFLDPPYRSGPTAGLMEELSVSEQLAPGALIVLESAKTVETEHVETRHAETRHALSLLETRIYGDTKLSFFKKGDYS
;
A
#
# COMPACT_ATOMS: atom_id res chain seq x y z
N MET A 1 29.65 -52.14 3.76
CA MET A 1 28.27 -51.68 4.05
C MET A 1 28.24 -50.19 4.03
N ASP A 2 28.01 -49.65 2.84
CA ASP A 2 28.00 -48.20 2.59
C ASP A 2 26.68 -47.57 2.99
N LYS A 3 26.73 -46.66 3.96
CA LYS A 3 25.58 -45.80 4.27
C LYS A 3 25.50 -44.68 3.22
N LYS A 4 24.63 -44.83 2.23
CA LYS A 4 24.25 -43.80 1.30
C LYS A 4 23.66 -42.60 2.07
N SER A 5 24.39 -41.49 2.09
CA SER A 5 23.91 -40.19 2.51
C SER A 5 22.86 -39.71 1.50
N ASN A 6 21.65 -39.44 1.99
CA ASN A 6 20.55 -38.91 1.20
C ASN A 6 20.71 -37.38 1.08
N PRO A 7 21.04 -36.80 -0.10
CA PRO A 7 21.13 -35.36 -0.30
C PRO A 7 19.77 -34.86 -0.84
N GLY A 8 18.84 -34.54 0.02
CA GLY A 8 17.54 -34.10 -0.50
C GLY A 8 16.58 -33.52 0.49
N ARG A 9 17.02 -32.93 1.57
CA ARG A 9 16.14 -32.03 2.33
C ARG A 9 16.17 -30.66 1.67
N ARG A 10 15.38 -30.51 0.59
CA ARG A 10 15.00 -29.18 0.09
C ARG A 10 14.37 -28.46 1.27
N LEU A 11 15.04 -27.43 1.75
CA LEU A 11 14.41 -26.40 2.57
C LEU A 11 13.32 -25.77 1.70
N SER A 12 12.12 -26.33 1.75
CA SER A 12 10.92 -25.67 1.25
C SER A 12 10.68 -24.47 2.16
N GLY A 13 11.40 -23.37 1.87
CA GLY A 13 11.09 -22.08 2.44
C GLY A 13 9.61 -21.86 2.18
N ILE A 14 8.87 -21.59 3.24
CA ILE A 14 7.43 -21.28 3.18
C ILE A 14 7.33 -19.94 2.44
N TRP A 15 7.37 -20.02 1.10
CA TRP A 15 7.03 -18.91 0.24
C TRP A 15 5.53 -18.72 0.43
N HIS A 16 5.13 -17.73 1.20
CA HIS A 16 3.74 -17.31 1.22
C HIS A 16 3.43 -16.85 -0.20
N GLU A 17 2.74 -17.71 -0.95
CA GLU A 17 2.29 -17.38 -2.30
C GLU A 17 1.53 -16.05 -2.24
N MET A 18 2.04 -15.05 -2.99
CA MET A 18 1.34 -13.79 -3.11
C MET A 18 0.03 -14.04 -3.87
N ARG A 19 -1.08 -13.94 -3.16
CA ARG A 19 -2.43 -14.13 -3.71
C ARG A 19 -3.33 -12.97 -3.31
N ILE A 20 -4.26 -12.66 -4.18
CA ILE A 20 -5.38 -11.77 -3.90
C ILE A 20 -6.32 -12.43 -2.90
N THR A 21 -6.70 -11.71 -1.82
CA THR A 21 -7.50 -12.25 -0.71
C THR A 21 -8.99 -11.97 -0.85
N GLY A 22 -9.40 -10.98 -1.66
CA GLY A 22 -10.81 -10.61 -1.83
C GLY A 22 -11.13 -10.04 -3.21
N GLY A 23 -12.40 -9.71 -3.43
CA GLY A 23 -12.88 -9.12 -4.67
C GLY A 23 -12.99 -10.08 -5.85
N GLN A 24 -13.06 -9.52 -7.07
CA GLN A 24 -13.41 -10.23 -8.32
C GLN A 24 -12.43 -11.34 -8.68
N ILE A 25 -11.15 -11.17 -8.37
CA ILE A 25 -10.11 -12.16 -8.70
C ILE A 25 -9.50 -12.80 -7.46
N ARG A 26 -10.30 -12.99 -6.40
CA ARG A 26 -9.87 -13.69 -5.17
C ARG A 26 -9.18 -15.01 -5.51
N GLY A 27 -8.04 -15.27 -4.85
CA GLY A 27 -7.22 -16.46 -5.06
C GLY A 27 -6.23 -16.36 -6.23
N ARG A 28 -6.29 -15.30 -7.06
CA ARG A 28 -5.33 -15.07 -8.15
C ARG A 28 -3.92 -14.99 -7.59
N ARG A 29 -3.02 -15.77 -8.15
CA ARG A 29 -1.59 -15.72 -7.83
C ARG A 29 -0.95 -14.53 -8.53
N LEU A 30 -0.12 -13.80 -7.80
CA LEU A 30 0.71 -12.72 -8.33
C LEU A 30 2.15 -13.18 -8.48
N ALA A 31 2.86 -12.55 -9.41
CA ALA A 31 4.30 -12.69 -9.49
C ALA A 31 4.94 -12.09 -8.21
N ALA A 32 5.86 -12.83 -7.61
CA ALA A 32 6.61 -12.42 -6.43
C ALA A 32 8.04 -12.01 -6.82
N PRO A 33 8.70 -11.16 -6.01
CA PRO A 33 10.11 -10.84 -6.23
C PRO A 33 10.98 -12.10 -6.08
N LYS A 34 12.05 -12.18 -6.88
CA LYS A 34 12.98 -13.31 -6.82
C LYS A 34 13.86 -13.29 -5.55
N ASN A 35 14.07 -12.13 -4.95
CA ASN A 35 14.89 -11.90 -3.78
C ASN A 35 14.05 -11.38 -2.62
N LEU A 36 14.42 -11.77 -1.39
CA LEU A 36 13.69 -11.50 -0.13
C LEU A 36 13.71 -10.03 0.35
N GLU A 37 14.27 -9.11 -0.41
CA GLU A 37 14.39 -7.69 0.01
C GLU A 37 13.03 -6.95 0.05
N ILE A 38 12.03 -7.47 -0.67
CA ILE A 38 10.67 -6.91 -0.65
C ILE A 38 9.80 -7.85 0.17
N ARG A 39 9.52 -7.47 1.42
CA ARG A 39 8.61 -8.21 2.31
C ARG A 39 7.17 -7.78 2.00
N PRO A 40 6.31 -8.66 1.44
CA PRO A 40 4.90 -8.33 1.29
C PRO A 40 4.25 -8.22 2.67
N SER A 41 3.34 -7.28 2.86
CA SER A 41 2.46 -7.26 4.03
C SER A 41 1.81 -8.63 4.21
N SER A 42 1.78 -9.14 5.44
CA SER A 42 1.22 -10.47 5.71
C SER A 42 -0.25 -10.53 5.27
N ASN A 43 -0.73 -11.74 4.88
CA ASN A 43 -2.14 -11.91 4.52
C ASN A 43 -3.09 -11.39 5.62
N LYS A 44 -2.72 -11.60 6.90
CA LYS A 44 -3.50 -11.12 8.05
C LYS A 44 -3.59 -9.59 8.11
N VAL A 45 -2.48 -8.90 7.90
CA VAL A 45 -2.44 -7.42 7.88
C VAL A 45 -3.30 -6.90 6.75
N ARG A 46 -3.17 -7.47 5.56
CA ARG A 46 -3.92 -7.08 4.38
C ARG A 46 -5.44 -7.32 4.54
N GLU A 47 -5.83 -8.51 5.00
CA GLU A 47 -7.23 -8.81 5.32
C GLU A 47 -7.79 -7.85 6.37
N ALA A 48 -7.00 -7.51 7.40
CA ALA A 48 -7.39 -6.55 8.41
C ALA A 48 -7.63 -5.15 7.82
N ILE A 49 -6.77 -4.67 6.93
CA ILE A 49 -6.95 -3.39 6.24
C ILE A 49 -8.33 -3.37 5.57
N PHE A 50 -8.62 -4.34 4.70
CA PHE A 50 -9.87 -4.35 3.94
C PHE A 50 -11.11 -4.72 4.79
N ASN A 51 -10.95 -5.33 5.95
CA ASN A 51 -12.05 -5.50 6.90
C ASN A 51 -12.43 -4.17 7.58
N ILE A 52 -11.47 -3.26 7.77
CA ILE A 52 -11.70 -1.95 8.39
C ILE A 52 -12.21 -0.93 7.37
N ILE A 53 -11.55 -0.80 6.22
CA ILE A 53 -11.93 0.22 5.21
C ILE A 53 -13.12 -0.20 4.34
N GLY A 54 -13.54 -1.48 4.40
CA GLY A 54 -14.59 -2.06 3.56
C GLY A 54 -14.07 -2.97 2.47
N GLN A 55 -14.91 -3.92 2.08
CA GLN A 55 -14.60 -4.91 1.04
C GLN A 55 -14.96 -4.44 -0.37
N ASP A 56 -15.84 -3.45 -0.49
CA ASP A 56 -16.27 -2.84 -1.76
C ASP A 56 -15.61 -1.47 -1.91
N LEU A 57 -14.79 -1.34 -2.93
CA LEU A 57 -14.11 -0.11 -3.31
C LEU A 57 -14.58 0.38 -4.69
N SER A 58 -15.80 -0.01 -5.09
CA SER A 58 -16.35 0.35 -6.40
C SER A 58 -16.28 1.84 -6.65
N GLY A 59 -15.68 2.23 -7.77
CA GLY A 59 -15.51 3.62 -8.18
C GLY A 59 -14.37 4.38 -7.49
N SER A 60 -13.79 3.86 -6.41
CA SER A 60 -12.71 4.54 -5.68
C SER A 60 -11.44 4.69 -6.51
N ARG A 61 -10.74 5.80 -6.31
CA ARG A 61 -9.42 6.06 -6.86
C ARG A 61 -8.37 5.93 -5.76
N VAL A 62 -7.43 5.05 -5.97
CA VAL A 62 -6.48 4.60 -4.94
C VAL A 62 -5.07 5.05 -5.27
N LEU A 63 -4.34 5.53 -4.27
CA LEU A 63 -2.93 5.85 -4.33
C LEU A 63 -2.15 4.85 -3.45
N ASP A 64 -1.25 4.10 -4.05
CA ASP A 64 -0.39 3.13 -3.38
C ASP A 64 1.04 3.65 -3.35
N LEU A 65 1.43 4.23 -2.21
CA LEU A 65 2.75 4.84 -1.98
C LEU A 65 3.70 3.81 -1.37
N PHE A 66 4.95 3.79 -1.85
CA PHE A 66 5.92 2.73 -1.58
C PHE A 66 5.38 1.36 -1.99
N SER A 67 4.78 1.30 -3.18
CA SER A 67 3.96 0.18 -3.65
C SER A 67 4.67 -1.18 -3.62
N GLY A 68 5.99 -1.24 -3.66
CA GLY A 68 6.77 -2.47 -3.61
C GLY A 68 6.32 -3.52 -4.62
N THR A 69 5.60 -4.55 -4.15
CA THR A 69 5.03 -5.59 -5.01
C THR A 69 3.73 -5.17 -5.70
N GLY A 70 3.14 -4.05 -5.31
CA GLY A 70 1.82 -3.57 -5.75
C GLY A 70 0.64 -4.34 -5.15
N LEU A 71 0.87 -5.11 -4.08
CA LEU A 71 -0.12 -6.05 -3.58
C LEU A 71 -1.36 -5.35 -3.01
N LEU A 72 -1.20 -4.25 -2.25
CA LEU A 72 -2.33 -3.49 -1.70
C LEU A 72 -3.16 -2.84 -2.82
N GLY A 73 -2.51 -2.22 -3.77
CA GLY A 73 -3.19 -1.63 -4.92
C GLY A 73 -3.90 -2.67 -5.80
N MET A 74 -3.32 -3.87 -6.00
CA MET A 74 -3.98 -4.98 -6.71
C MET A 74 -5.21 -5.50 -5.96
N GLU A 75 -5.15 -5.57 -4.63
CA GLU A 75 -6.29 -5.91 -3.80
C GLU A 75 -7.43 -4.89 -3.95
N ALA A 76 -7.08 -3.60 -4.00
CA ALA A 76 -8.07 -2.54 -4.21
C ALA A 76 -8.73 -2.67 -5.58
N LEU A 77 -7.96 -2.89 -6.65
CA LEU A 77 -8.50 -3.14 -8.00
C LEU A 77 -9.43 -4.36 -8.01
N SER A 78 -9.02 -5.44 -7.34
CA SER A 78 -9.86 -6.64 -7.22
C SER A 78 -11.19 -6.39 -6.52
N ARG A 79 -11.25 -5.39 -5.64
CA ARG A 79 -12.46 -4.97 -4.92
C ARG A 79 -13.24 -3.85 -5.61
N GLY A 80 -12.92 -3.56 -6.86
CA GLY A 80 -13.68 -2.65 -7.70
C GLY A 80 -13.16 -1.22 -7.79
N ALA A 81 -11.96 -0.92 -7.26
CA ALA A 81 -11.35 0.40 -7.46
C ALA A 81 -11.28 0.74 -8.96
N ALA A 82 -11.74 1.94 -9.31
CA ALA A 82 -11.76 2.41 -10.70
C ALA A 82 -10.36 2.68 -11.24
N LEU A 83 -9.47 3.13 -10.35
CA LEU A 83 -8.09 3.47 -10.66
C LEU A 83 -7.19 3.20 -9.46
N THR A 84 -6.02 2.63 -9.70
CA THR A 84 -4.93 2.64 -8.72
C THR A 84 -3.66 3.21 -9.35
N VAL A 85 -3.07 4.21 -8.67
CA VAL A 85 -1.76 4.76 -9.02
C VAL A 85 -0.72 4.20 -8.07
N PHE A 86 0.23 3.45 -8.62
CA PHE A 86 1.32 2.81 -7.90
C PHE A 86 2.55 3.70 -7.97
N VAL A 87 3.08 4.11 -6.82
CA VAL A 87 4.26 4.97 -6.73
C VAL A 87 5.41 4.22 -6.05
N ASP A 88 6.51 4.06 -6.77
CA ASP A 88 7.75 3.48 -6.25
C ASP A 88 8.96 4.05 -7.01
N HIS A 89 10.15 3.98 -6.42
CA HIS A 89 11.39 4.41 -7.08
C HIS A 89 12.17 3.22 -7.67
N ALA A 90 11.98 2.02 -7.14
CA ALA A 90 12.73 0.84 -7.52
C ALA A 90 12.25 0.27 -8.86
N THR A 91 13.13 0.20 -9.84
CA THR A 91 12.80 -0.33 -11.17
C THR A 91 12.27 -1.77 -11.12
N GLN A 92 12.77 -2.58 -10.17
CA GLN A 92 12.31 -3.96 -9.97
C GLN A 92 10.86 -4.01 -9.47
N SER A 93 10.49 -3.15 -8.52
CA SER A 93 9.10 -2.99 -8.03
C SER A 93 8.18 -2.61 -9.17
N LEU A 94 8.53 -1.59 -9.95
CA LEU A 94 7.70 -1.11 -11.08
C LEU A 94 7.51 -2.18 -12.17
N ALA A 95 8.56 -2.94 -12.48
CA ALA A 95 8.49 -4.06 -13.43
C ALA A 95 7.57 -5.18 -12.91
N LEU A 96 7.61 -5.46 -11.60
CA LEU A 96 6.76 -6.45 -10.96
C LEU A 96 5.29 -6.01 -10.96
N ILE A 97 5.02 -4.75 -10.61
CA ILE A 97 3.68 -4.16 -10.66
C ILE A 97 3.12 -4.26 -12.09
N LYS A 98 3.89 -3.86 -13.10
CA LYS A 98 3.48 -3.97 -14.50
C LYS A 98 3.11 -5.40 -14.89
N LYS A 99 3.93 -6.37 -14.47
CA LYS A 99 3.65 -7.80 -14.71
C LYS A 99 2.36 -8.25 -14.00
N ASN A 100 2.14 -7.80 -12.76
CA ASN A 100 0.97 -8.18 -11.99
C ASN A 100 -0.31 -7.53 -12.55
N LEU A 101 -0.26 -6.28 -13.03
CA LEU A 101 -1.36 -5.64 -13.74
C LEU A 101 -1.79 -6.48 -14.95
N ALA A 102 -0.83 -6.91 -15.78
CA ALA A 102 -1.11 -7.75 -16.95
C ALA A 102 -1.67 -9.12 -16.56
N LEU A 103 -1.09 -9.78 -15.52
CA LEU A 103 -1.59 -11.08 -15.02
C LEU A 103 -3.03 -11.01 -14.50
N CYS A 104 -3.44 -9.85 -14.01
CA CYS A 104 -4.75 -9.62 -13.43
C CYS A 104 -5.76 -8.99 -14.40
N GLY A 105 -5.33 -8.54 -15.58
CA GLY A 105 -6.18 -7.83 -16.54
C GLY A 105 -6.53 -6.40 -16.13
N TYR A 106 -5.66 -5.76 -15.34
CA TYR A 106 -5.90 -4.40 -14.80
C TYR A 106 -5.02 -3.31 -15.43
N GLU A 107 -4.47 -3.55 -16.65
CA GLU A 107 -3.60 -2.58 -17.33
C GLU A 107 -4.28 -1.23 -17.58
N GLN A 108 -5.60 -1.24 -17.75
CA GLN A 108 -6.38 -0.01 -17.99
C GLN A 108 -6.69 0.75 -16.68
N SER A 109 -6.79 0.02 -15.57
CA SER A 109 -7.13 0.59 -14.24
C SER A 109 -5.91 0.83 -13.36
N GLY A 110 -4.72 0.38 -13.74
CA GLY A 110 -3.46 0.61 -13.03
C GLY A 110 -2.59 1.64 -13.73
N ARG A 111 -2.06 2.60 -12.99
CA ARG A 111 -1.05 3.57 -13.46
C ARG A 111 0.21 3.40 -12.65
N ILE A 112 1.36 3.54 -13.28
CA ILE A 112 2.68 3.42 -12.63
C ILE A 112 3.36 4.77 -12.66
N CYS A 113 3.78 5.24 -11.47
CA CYS A 113 4.53 6.47 -11.28
C CYS A 113 5.90 6.15 -10.68
N LYS A 114 6.98 6.35 -11.44
CA LYS A 114 8.34 6.23 -10.92
C LYS A 114 8.71 7.51 -10.18
N TRP A 115 8.77 7.43 -8.84
CA TRP A 115 9.11 8.59 -8.01
C TRP A 115 9.77 8.15 -6.71
N ASN A 116 10.73 8.97 -6.24
CA ASN A 116 11.36 8.76 -4.94
C ASN A 116 10.64 9.59 -3.87
N LEU A 117 9.84 8.91 -3.06
CA LEU A 117 9.02 9.51 -2.00
C LEU A 117 9.83 10.13 -0.84
N THR A 118 11.15 9.90 -0.75
CA THR A 118 12.01 10.67 0.17
C THR A 118 12.14 12.15 -0.22
N LYS A 119 11.68 12.52 -1.42
CA LYS A 119 11.64 13.90 -1.94
C LYS A 119 10.24 14.54 -1.82
N GLY A 120 9.35 13.92 -1.04
CA GLY A 120 7.94 14.31 -0.93
C GLY A 120 7.04 13.64 -1.97
N LEU A 121 5.80 14.11 -2.09
CA LEU A 121 4.81 13.58 -3.03
C LEU A 121 5.22 13.83 -4.50
N PRO A 122 4.76 12.98 -5.44
CA PRO A 122 5.03 13.20 -6.86
C PRO A 122 4.46 14.55 -7.33
N ARG A 123 5.24 15.23 -8.19
CA ARG A 123 4.84 16.51 -8.82
C ARG A 123 4.66 16.35 -10.33
N ASN A 124 4.35 15.14 -10.78
CA ASN A 124 4.20 14.77 -12.17
C ASN A 124 3.03 13.79 -12.37
N ARG A 125 2.67 13.60 -13.62
CA ARG A 125 1.69 12.58 -14.03
C ARG A 125 2.26 11.15 -13.82
N PRO A 126 1.42 10.17 -13.49
CA PRO A 126 -0.06 10.24 -13.42
C PRO A 126 -0.62 10.72 -12.08
N PHE A 127 0.23 11.06 -11.08
CA PHE A 127 -0.23 11.46 -9.74
C PHE A 127 -1.16 12.68 -9.78
N LEU A 128 -0.80 13.71 -10.56
CA LEU A 128 -1.55 14.98 -10.64
C LEU A 128 -2.83 14.90 -11.46
N ASP A 129 -3.09 13.77 -12.15
CA ASP A 129 -4.22 13.66 -13.09
C ASP A 129 -5.56 13.37 -12.42
N THR A 130 -5.57 13.10 -11.10
CA THR A 130 -6.79 12.71 -10.38
C THR A 130 -6.73 13.08 -8.91
N THR A 131 -7.89 13.02 -8.25
CA THR A 131 -8.01 13.02 -6.80
C THR A 131 -8.18 11.59 -6.29
N TYR A 132 -7.75 11.31 -5.07
CA TYR A 132 -7.74 9.97 -4.48
C TYR A 132 -8.68 9.91 -3.28
N ASP A 133 -9.43 8.81 -3.19
CA ASP A 133 -10.35 8.50 -2.11
C ASP A 133 -9.69 7.65 -1.01
N LEU A 134 -8.61 6.92 -1.38
CA LEU A 134 -7.88 6.03 -0.49
C LEU A 134 -6.38 6.07 -0.80
N VAL A 135 -5.58 6.18 0.25
CA VAL A 135 -4.11 6.13 0.18
C VAL A 135 -3.59 4.99 1.03
N PHE A 136 -2.76 4.14 0.46
CA PHE A 136 -1.90 3.22 1.19
C PHE A 136 -0.51 3.84 1.31
N LEU A 137 0.06 3.79 2.51
CA LEU A 137 1.39 4.32 2.83
C LEU A 137 2.14 3.27 3.66
N ASP A 138 3.04 2.52 3.00
CA ASP A 138 3.87 1.47 3.62
C ASP A 138 5.36 1.79 3.44
N PRO A 139 5.88 2.80 4.15
CA PRO A 139 7.26 3.22 4.03
C PRO A 139 8.20 2.17 4.62
N PRO A 140 9.44 2.01 4.09
CA PRO A 140 10.43 1.12 4.69
C PRO A 140 10.73 1.58 6.12
N TYR A 141 10.66 0.65 7.10
CA TYR A 141 10.71 0.88 8.56
C TYR A 141 11.88 1.73 9.11
N ARG A 142 12.89 2.04 8.30
CA ARG A 142 14.08 2.80 8.71
C ARG A 142 14.15 4.22 8.16
N SER A 143 13.18 4.64 7.36
CA SER A 143 13.24 5.96 6.71
C SER A 143 12.29 6.93 7.38
N GLY A 144 12.82 8.05 7.85
CA GLY A 144 12.10 9.15 8.50
C GLY A 144 11.20 10.08 7.64
N PRO A 145 10.82 9.77 6.38
CA PRO A 145 9.99 10.69 5.57
C PRO A 145 8.49 10.61 5.87
N THR A 146 8.05 9.70 6.75
CA THR A 146 6.62 9.44 6.97
C THR A 146 5.86 10.67 7.47
N ALA A 147 6.40 11.40 8.44
CA ALA A 147 5.75 12.60 8.99
C ALA A 147 5.61 13.70 7.92
N GLY A 148 6.66 13.96 7.15
CA GLY A 148 6.61 14.95 6.07
C GLY A 148 5.63 14.58 4.95
N LEU A 149 5.55 13.29 4.59
CA LEU A 149 4.56 12.83 3.60
C LEU A 149 3.12 12.95 4.12
N MET A 150 2.89 12.65 5.39
CA MET A 150 1.56 12.82 6.00
C MET A 150 1.15 14.29 6.03
N GLU A 151 2.09 15.20 6.32
CA GLU A 151 1.86 16.64 6.25
C GLU A 151 1.55 17.09 4.81
N GLU A 152 2.34 16.66 3.81
CA GLU A 152 2.05 16.94 2.40
C GLU A 152 0.69 16.37 1.96
N LEU A 153 0.33 15.14 2.39
CA LEU A 153 -0.97 14.53 2.09
C LEU A 153 -2.12 15.34 2.69
N SER A 154 -1.95 15.87 3.92
CA SER A 154 -3.00 16.63 4.60
C SER A 154 -3.45 17.86 3.81
N VAL A 155 -2.50 18.55 3.18
CA VAL A 155 -2.76 19.78 2.39
C VAL A 155 -2.90 19.51 0.89
N SER A 156 -2.75 18.26 0.45
CA SER A 156 -2.77 17.93 -0.98
C SER A 156 -4.18 18.06 -1.58
N GLU A 157 -4.29 18.79 -2.68
CA GLU A 157 -5.51 18.86 -3.48
C GLU A 157 -5.84 17.55 -4.20
N GLN A 158 -4.86 16.62 -4.31
CA GLN A 158 -5.05 15.30 -4.87
C GLN A 158 -5.72 14.31 -3.90
N LEU A 159 -5.97 14.69 -2.66
CA LEU A 159 -6.83 13.92 -1.76
C LEU A 159 -8.24 14.51 -1.73
N ALA A 160 -9.23 13.67 -2.01
CA ALA A 160 -10.63 14.05 -1.90
C ALA A 160 -10.97 14.41 -0.44
N PRO A 161 -11.96 15.29 -0.20
CA PRO A 161 -12.57 15.44 1.12
C PRO A 161 -13.05 14.08 1.62
N GLY A 162 -12.81 13.77 2.89
CA GLY A 162 -13.15 12.47 3.46
C GLY A 162 -12.26 11.29 3.05
N ALA A 163 -11.21 11.51 2.25
CA ALA A 163 -10.30 10.45 1.84
C ALA A 163 -9.68 9.72 3.04
N LEU A 164 -9.53 8.41 2.91
CA LEU A 164 -8.88 7.58 3.92
C LEU A 164 -7.39 7.38 3.61
N ILE A 165 -6.56 7.39 4.66
CA ILE A 165 -5.15 7.05 4.57
C ILE A 165 -4.90 5.88 5.52
N VAL A 166 -4.30 4.81 5.00
CA VAL A 166 -3.86 3.64 5.76
C VAL A 166 -2.34 3.66 5.81
N LEU A 167 -1.81 3.93 7.00
CA LEU A 167 -0.38 3.93 7.26
C LEU A 167 0.03 2.61 7.92
N GLU A 168 0.94 1.87 7.28
CA GLU A 168 1.65 0.75 7.88
C GLU A 168 2.98 1.24 8.47
N SER A 169 3.27 0.88 9.72
CA SER A 169 4.52 1.25 10.41
C SER A 169 4.96 0.17 11.39
N ALA A 170 6.18 0.26 11.92
CA ALA A 170 6.56 -0.56 13.06
C ALA A 170 5.73 -0.18 14.30
N LYS A 171 5.42 -1.14 15.15
CA LYS A 171 4.62 -0.92 16.37
C LYS A 171 5.21 0.13 17.32
N THR A 172 6.53 0.35 17.24
CA THR A 172 7.27 1.32 18.07
C THR A 172 7.20 2.75 17.57
N VAL A 173 6.66 2.98 16.36
CA VAL A 173 6.53 4.32 15.78
C VAL A 173 5.31 5.01 16.41
N GLU A 174 5.52 6.14 17.06
CA GLU A 174 4.43 6.97 17.55
C GLU A 174 3.77 7.66 16.34
N THR A 175 2.50 7.37 16.11
CA THR A 175 1.70 7.96 15.02
C THR A 175 0.70 8.99 15.54
N GLU A 176 0.57 9.12 16.85
CA GLU A 176 -0.37 10.03 17.51
C GLU A 176 0.00 11.51 17.30
N HIS A 177 1.29 11.79 17.08
CA HIS A 177 1.77 13.15 16.76
C HIS A 177 1.67 13.52 15.26
N VAL A 178 1.13 12.63 14.43
CA VAL A 178 0.83 12.89 13.01
C VAL A 178 -0.49 13.66 12.86
N GLU A 179 -1.20 13.92 13.94
CA GLU A 179 -2.22 14.97 13.95
C GLU A 179 -1.52 16.27 13.53
N THR A 180 -1.77 16.62 12.25
CA THR A 180 -1.08 17.75 11.62
C THR A 180 -1.27 18.99 12.49
N ARG A 181 -0.19 19.77 12.69
CA ARG A 181 -0.14 21.01 13.49
C ARG A 181 -1.20 22.06 13.10
N HIS A 182 -2.06 21.73 12.17
CA HIS A 182 -3.15 22.53 11.63
C HIS A 182 -4.53 21.95 11.98
N ALA A 183 -4.69 21.40 13.22
CA ALA A 183 -5.98 20.87 13.69
C ALA A 183 -7.16 21.87 13.58
N GLU A 184 -6.85 23.16 13.44
CA GLU A 184 -7.85 24.22 13.24
C GLU A 184 -8.10 24.57 11.76
N THR A 185 -7.40 23.91 10.81
CA THR A 185 -7.55 24.18 9.37
C THR A 185 -8.34 23.09 8.69
N ARG A 186 -9.04 23.45 7.61
CA ARG A 186 -9.84 22.57 6.72
C ARG A 186 -9.04 21.41 6.08
N HIS A 187 -7.76 21.26 6.40
CA HIS A 187 -6.83 20.28 5.82
C HIS A 187 -6.34 19.24 6.86
N ALA A 188 -6.94 19.18 8.06
CA ALA A 188 -6.48 18.27 9.10
C ALA A 188 -6.74 16.81 8.73
N LEU A 189 -5.74 15.95 9.00
CA LEU A 189 -5.93 14.50 9.07
C LEU A 189 -6.32 14.14 10.50
N SER A 190 -7.44 13.46 10.68
CA SER A 190 -7.87 12.91 11.97
C SER A 190 -7.54 11.43 12.04
N LEU A 191 -6.92 10.99 13.12
CA LEU A 191 -6.71 9.57 13.42
C LEU A 191 -8.05 8.94 13.79
N LEU A 192 -8.49 7.95 13.02
CA LEU A 192 -9.73 7.22 13.28
C LEU A 192 -9.49 6.03 14.19
N GLU A 193 -8.44 5.25 13.89
CA GLU A 193 -8.22 3.95 14.51
C GLU A 193 -6.76 3.52 14.37
N THR A 194 -6.27 2.77 15.35
CA THR A 194 -4.97 2.09 15.32
C THR A 194 -5.14 0.63 15.68
N ARG A 195 -4.47 -0.26 14.96
CA ARG A 195 -4.42 -1.71 15.20
C ARG A 195 -2.99 -2.23 15.15
N ILE A 196 -2.67 -3.19 16.02
CA ILE A 196 -1.34 -3.82 16.09
C ILE A 196 -1.46 -5.30 15.71
N TYR A 197 -0.63 -5.73 14.77
CA TYR A 197 -0.52 -7.10 14.29
C TYR A 197 0.95 -7.55 14.36
N GLY A 198 1.32 -8.21 15.45
CA GLY A 198 2.72 -8.58 15.71
C GLY A 198 3.61 -7.35 15.87
N ASP A 199 4.53 -7.14 14.94
CA ASP A 199 5.42 -5.97 14.93
C ASP A 199 4.94 -4.84 14.00
N THR A 200 3.80 -5.03 13.33
CA THR A 200 3.18 -4.06 12.43
C THR A 200 2.08 -3.28 13.16
N LYS A 201 2.09 -1.97 13.01
CA LYS A 201 1.02 -1.05 13.39
C LYS A 201 0.34 -0.52 12.14
N LEU A 202 -0.99 -0.62 12.10
CA LEU A 202 -1.85 0.02 11.12
C LEU A 202 -2.53 1.23 11.76
N SER A 203 -2.40 2.39 11.14
CA SER A 203 -3.09 3.61 11.58
C SER A 203 -3.95 4.12 10.42
N PHE A 204 -5.21 4.41 10.72
CA PHE A 204 -6.22 4.85 9.76
C PHE A 204 -6.52 6.31 10.02
N PHE A 205 -6.36 7.15 9.02
CA PHE A 205 -6.64 8.57 9.08
C PHE A 205 -7.71 8.94 8.08
N LYS A 206 -8.48 9.97 8.39
CA LYS A 206 -9.45 10.58 7.48
C LYS A 206 -9.07 12.05 7.23
N LYS A 207 -9.11 12.47 5.97
CA LYS A 207 -9.00 13.88 5.60
C LYS A 207 -10.31 14.60 5.94
N GLY A 208 -10.20 15.81 6.51
CA GLY A 208 -11.36 16.64 6.82
C GLY A 208 -12.23 16.88 5.59
N ASP A 209 -13.53 16.97 5.81
CA ASP A 209 -14.50 17.34 4.80
C ASP A 209 -14.46 18.87 4.62
N TYR A 210 -14.45 19.34 3.36
CA TYR A 210 -14.65 20.76 3.07
C TYR A 210 -16.13 21.07 3.28
N SER A 211 -16.49 21.68 4.39
CA SER A 211 -17.82 22.26 4.60
C SER A 211 -17.79 23.75 4.32
#